data_52e24dd32a088c751357132bcdd38817
#
_entry.id   52e24dd32a088c751357132bcdd38817
#
_cell.length_a   1.000
_cell.length_b   1.000
_cell.length_c   1.000
_cell.angle_alpha   90.00
_cell.angle_beta   90.00
_cell.angle_gamma   90.00
#
_symmetry.space_group_name_H-M   'P 1'
#
loop_
_entity.id
_entity.type
_entity.pdbx_description
1 polymer ?
#
loop_
_entity_poly.entity_id
_entity_poly.type
_entity_poly.pdbx_seq_one_letter_code
_entity_poly.pdbx_strand_id
1 'polypeptide(L)'
;MSRTCRPDCVLVDDHGGARSVTRKLLDAGHRRIGFLGSPPAVYTGTERLRGFTDALAEAGIEREPDHVRLGQQQTAEATRAAAELLALPEPPTALFCSNNRNTIGAFRAIRAAGAPTALAGFDDFELADVLGLPLTIAAYDSDELGKEAGRLLVARLGERAAAGGGQGGTPAAARRAVVPTTLVHYG
;
A
#
# COMPACT_ATOMS: atom_id res chain seq x y z
N MET A 1 -9.03 -35.31 2.76
CA MET A 1 -8.31 -34.17 3.41
C MET A 1 -7.50 -33.46 2.34
N SER A 2 -7.99 -32.33 1.86
CA SER A 2 -7.31 -31.52 0.82
C SER A 2 -6.02 -30.97 1.40
N ARG A 3 -4.86 -31.42 0.89
CA ARG A 3 -3.56 -30.83 1.19
C ARG A 3 -3.52 -29.47 0.47
N THR A 4 -3.85 -28.40 1.17
CA THR A 4 -3.64 -27.03 0.68
C THR A 4 -2.14 -26.80 0.51
N CYS A 5 -1.64 -26.99 -0.70
CA CYS A 5 -0.29 -26.59 -1.07
C CYS A 5 -0.28 -25.05 -0.98
N ARG A 6 0.43 -24.52 0.02
CA ARG A 6 0.68 -23.07 0.07
C ARG A 6 1.76 -22.76 -0.97
N PRO A 7 1.52 -21.86 -1.93
CA PRO A 7 2.52 -21.49 -2.92
C PRO A 7 3.66 -20.69 -2.28
N ASP A 8 4.83 -20.72 -2.91
CA ASP A 8 5.86 -19.72 -2.63
C ASP A 8 5.33 -18.34 -2.98
N CYS A 9 5.69 -17.33 -2.21
CA CYS A 9 5.27 -15.96 -2.49
C CYS A 9 6.38 -14.96 -2.19
N VAL A 10 6.40 -13.91 -3.02
CA VAL A 10 7.17 -12.70 -2.75
C VAL A 10 6.17 -11.57 -2.51
N LEU A 11 6.37 -10.83 -1.45
CA LEU A 11 5.49 -9.76 -1.02
C LEU A 11 6.31 -8.49 -0.85
N VAL A 12 5.65 -7.35 -0.92
CA VAL A 12 6.19 -6.07 -0.45
C VAL A 12 5.92 -5.96 1.05
N ASP A 13 6.74 -5.20 1.78
CA ASP A 13 6.44 -4.82 3.16
C ASP A 13 5.33 -3.76 3.20
N ASP A 14 4.11 -4.20 2.83
CA ASP A 14 2.93 -3.34 2.75
C ASP A 14 2.59 -2.70 4.11
N HIS A 15 2.67 -3.48 5.17
CA HIS A 15 2.37 -3.01 6.54
C HIS A 15 3.42 -2.01 7.03
N GLY A 16 4.71 -2.36 6.94
CA GLY A 16 5.80 -1.50 7.40
C GLY A 16 5.89 -0.20 6.60
N GLY A 17 5.71 -0.27 5.27
CA GLY A 17 5.67 0.91 4.41
C GLY A 17 4.53 1.86 4.75
N ALA A 18 3.32 1.34 4.92
CA ALA A 18 2.15 2.14 5.30
C ALA A 18 2.30 2.78 6.68
N ARG A 19 2.84 2.02 7.64
CA ARG A 19 3.16 2.53 8.98
C ARG A 19 4.18 3.66 8.92
N SER A 20 5.21 3.53 8.10
CA SER A 20 6.25 4.55 7.92
C SER A 20 5.71 5.85 7.29
N VAL A 21 4.89 5.74 6.24
CA VAL A 21 4.19 6.89 5.63
C VAL A 21 3.30 7.60 6.64
N THR A 22 2.51 6.84 7.39
CA THR A 22 1.58 7.41 8.40
C THR A 22 2.34 8.13 9.50
N ARG A 23 3.44 7.55 10.00
CA ARG A 23 4.32 8.21 10.97
C ARG A 23 4.86 9.53 10.44
N LYS A 24 5.27 9.57 9.17
CA LYS A 24 5.76 10.80 8.55
C LYS A 24 4.70 11.91 8.56
N LEU A 25 3.43 11.58 8.30
CA LEU A 25 2.33 12.54 8.41
C LEU A 25 2.08 12.98 9.86
N LEU A 26 2.18 12.05 10.81
CA LEU A 26 2.05 12.35 12.24
C LEU A 26 3.18 13.24 12.74
N ASP A 27 4.42 13.01 12.30
CA ASP A 27 5.61 13.82 12.63
C ASP A 27 5.48 15.24 12.06
N ALA A 28 4.80 15.41 10.92
CA ALA A 28 4.45 16.70 10.34
C ALA A 28 3.29 17.42 11.08
N GLY A 29 2.77 16.82 12.14
CA GLY A 29 1.73 17.42 12.99
C GLY A 29 0.29 17.07 12.61
N HIS A 30 0.07 16.28 11.55
CA HIS A 30 -1.29 15.86 11.20
C HIS A 30 -1.85 14.89 12.24
N ARG A 31 -3.13 15.10 12.60
CA ARG A 31 -3.86 14.23 13.53
C ARG A 31 -5.16 13.70 12.93
N ARG A 32 -5.79 14.45 12.02
CA ARG A 32 -6.91 14.00 11.21
C ARG A 32 -6.37 13.57 9.84
N ILE A 33 -6.18 12.26 9.67
CA ILE A 33 -5.61 11.69 8.45
C ILE A 33 -6.65 10.79 7.81
N GLY A 34 -7.02 11.10 6.57
CA GLY A 34 -7.91 10.26 5.78
C GLY A 34 -7.16 9.14 5.06
N PHE A 35 -7.84 8.01 4.86
CA PHE A 35 -7.29 6.85 4.14
C PHE A 35 -8.16 6.50 2.93
N LEU A 36 -7.53 6.39 1.76
CA LEU A 36 -8.16 5.85 0.55
C LEU A 36 -7.54 4.49 0.22
N GLY A 37 -8.36 3.45 0.20
CA GLY A 37 -7.90 2.08 0.07
C GLY A 37 -8.60 1.24 -0.98
N SER A 38 -7.93 0.17 -1.38
CA SER A 38 -8.46 -0.88 -2.25
C SER A 38 -9.63 -1.62 -1.58
N PRO A 39 -10.38 -2.45 -2.34
CA PRO A 39 -11.39 -3.32 -1.74
C PRO A 39 -10.80 -4.22 -0.64
N PRO A 40 -11.58 -4.52 0.42
CA PRO A 40 -11.10 -5.33 1.56
C PRO A 40 -10.60 -6.73 1.21
N ALA A 41 -10.98 -7.27 0.05
CA ALA A 41 -10.49 -8.56 -0.43
C ALA A 41 -9.04 -8.51 -0.99
N VAL A 42 -8.47 -7.32 -1.19
CA VAL A 42 -7.12 -7.14 -1.71
C VAL A 42 -6.12 -7.16 -0.56
N TYR A 43 -5.27 -8.19 -0.52
CA TYR A 43 -4.30 -8.42 0.56
C TYR A 43 -3.41 -7.19 0.83
N THR A 44 -2.80 -6.61 -0.20
CA THR A 44 -1.91 -5.44 -0.07
C THR A 44 -2.65 -4.24 0.54
N GLY A 45 -3.88 -3.98 0.10
CA GLY A 45 -4.72 -2.91 0.64
C GLY A 45 -5.06 -3.12 2.13
N THR A 46 -5.33 -4.37 2.52
CA THR A 46 -5.61 -4.72 3.92
C THR A 46 -4.39 -4.53 4.81
N GLU A 47 -3.21 -4.96 4.37
CA GLU A 47 -1.98 -4.77 5.14
C GLU A 47 -1.59 -3.29 5.24
N ARG A 48 -1.80 -2.50 4.18
CA ARG A 48 -1.57 -1.05 4.19
C ARG A 48 -2.53 -0.33 5.15
N LEU A 49 -3.82 -0.71 5.15
CA LEU A 49 -4.78 -0.18 6.13
C LEU A 49 -4.40 -0.56 7.57
N ARG A 50 -3.91 -1.79 7.78
CA ARG A 50 -3.44 -2.23 9.10
C ARG A 50 -2.25 -1.40 9.56
N GLY A 51 -1.22 -1.20 8.71
CA GLY A 51 -0.06 -0.37 9.03
C GLY A 51 -0.44 1.08 9.34
N PHE A 52 -1.39 1.65 8.60
CA PHE A 52 -1.97 2.97 8.88
C PHE A 52 -2.63 3.01 10.26
N THR A 53 -3.49 2.05 10.57
CA THR A 53 -4.22 1.98 11.85
C THR A 53 -3.25 1.80 13.03
N ASP A 54 -2.26 0.94 12.89
CA ASP A 54 -1.27 0.68 13.94
C ASP A 54 -0.43 1.93 14.23
N ALA A 55 -0.03 2.69 13.20
CA ALA A 55 0.70 3.95 13.39
C ALA A 55 -0.14 5.03 14.11
N LEU A 56 -1.43 5.13 13.82
CA LEU A 56 -2.33 6.03 14.55
C LEU A 56 -2.46 5.60 16.01
N ALA A 57 -2.67 4.31 16.27
CA ALA A 57 -2.80 3.77 17.62
C ALA A 57 -1.54 3.99 18.47
N GLU A 58 -0.34 3.81 17.88
CA GLU A 58 0.95 4.10 18.53
C GLU A 58 1.11 5.58 18.92
N ALA A 59 0.47 6.49 18.16
CA ALA A 59 0.42 7.92 18.47
C ALA A 59 -0.73 8.31 19.42
N GLY A 60 -1.48 7.33 19.93
CA GLY A 60 -2.66 7.57 20.81
C GLY A 60 -3.85 8.16 20.07
N ILE A 61 -3.94 7.98 18.74
CA ILE A 61 -5.03 8.51 17.90
C ILE A 61 -5.94 7.37 17.51
N GLU A 62 -7.21 7.49 17.82
CA GLU A 62 -8.21 6.55 17.31
C GLU A 62 -8.51 6.84 15.84
N ARG A 63 -8.61 5.76 15.04
CA ARG A 63 -8.95 5.87 13.63
C ARG A 63 -10.42 6.21 13.46
N GLU A 64 -10.70 7.38 12.91
CA GLU A 64 -12.06 7.82 12.59
C GLU A 64 -12.64 7.00 11.43
N PRO A 65 -13.75 6.27 11.61
CA PRO A 65 -14.37 5.49 10.54
C PRO A 65 -14.74 6.35 9.32
N ASP A 66 -15.22 7.57 9.57
CA ASP A 66 -15.65 8.49 8.53
C ASP A 66 -14.49 9.05 7.69
N HIS A 67 -13.25 8.91 8.15
CA HIS A 67 -12.06 9.28 7.40
C HIS A 67 -11.50 8.14 6.55
N VAL A 68 -12.17 6.99 6.47
CA VAL A 68 -11.72 5.84 5.67
C VAL A 68 -12.69 5.59 4.52
N ARG A 69 -12.13 5.52 3.30
CA ARG A 69 -12.85 5.10 2.10
C ARG A 69 -12.15 3.90 1.50
N LEU A 70 -12.86 2.80 1.35
CA LEU A 70 -12.36 1.55 0.77
C LEU A 70 -13.14 1.20 -0.49
N GLY A 71 -12.51 0.44 -1.38
CA GLY A 71 -13.17 -0.07 -2.58
C GLY A 71 -12.74 0.59 -3.87
N GLN A 72 -11.88 1.63 -3.83
CA GLN A 72 -11.46 2.36 -5.01
C GLN A 72 -10.49 1.53 -5.85
N GLN A 73 -10.88 1.18 -7.06
CA GLN A 73 -10.06 0.45 -8.03
C GLN A 73 -9.61 1.34 -9.20
N GLN A 74 -10.34 2.43 -9.45
CA GLN A 74 -10.08 3.37 -10.53
C GLN A 74 -9.82 4.78 -10.00
N THR A 75 -9.01 5.54 -10.74
CA THR A 75 -8.68 6.93 -10.36
C THR A 75 -9.92 7.81 -10.21
N ALA A 76 -10.94 7.63 -11.07
CA ALA A 76 -12.18 8.41 -10.97
C ALA A 76 -12.98 8.12 -9.69
N GLU A 77 -12.98 6.86 -9.22
CA GLU A 77 -13.60 6.47 -7.95
C GLU A 77 -12.83 7.09 -6.77
N ALA A 78 -11.51 7.03 -6.82
CA ALA A 78 -10.64 7.64 -5.82
C ALA A 78 -10.82 9.16 -5.77
N THR A 79 -11.01 9.84 -6.94
CA THR A 79 -11.29 11.27 -6.98
C THR A 79 -12.61 11.62 -6.27
N ARG A 80 -13.67 10.84 -6.51
CA ARG A 80 -14.96 11.06 -5.81
C ARG A 80 -14.84 10.82 -4.31
N ALA A 81 -14.22 9.70 -3.92
CA ALA A 81 -14.03 9.35 -2.51
C ALA A 81 -13.17 10.40 -1.76
N ALA A 82 -12.13 10.91 -2.40
CA ALA A 82 -11.33 12.01 -1.84
C ALA A 82 -12.15 13.29 -1.70
N ALA A 83 -12.95 13.66 -2.71
CA ALA A 83 -13.82 14.83 -2.64
C ALA A 83 -14.85 14.71 -1.50
N GLU A 84 -15.40 13.52 -1.26
CA GLU A 84 -16.29 13.26 -0.12
C GLU A 84 -15.56 13.46 1.22
N LEU A 85 -14.32 13.00 1.36
CA LEU A 85 -13.51 13.21 2.56
C LEU A 85 -13.24 14.70 2.81
N LEU A 86 -12.91 15.43 1.73
CA LEU A 86 -12.64 16.87 1.81
C LEU A 86 -13.89 17.70 2.12
N ALA A 87 -15.09 17.18 1.86
CA ALA A 87 -16.38 17.83 2.12
C ALA A 87 -16.95 17.52 3.52
N LEU A 88 -16.28 16.70 4.34
CA LEU A 88 -16.71 16.43 5.71
C LEU A 88 -16.74 17.73 6.55
N PRO A 89 -17.59 17.82 7.58
CA PRO A 89 -17.60 18.97 8.50
C PRO A 89 -16.23 19.20 9.16
N GLU A 90 -15.54 18.11 9.51
CA GLU A 90 -14.16 18.10 9.98
C GLU A 90 -13.28 17.31 9.02
N PRO A 91 -12.84 17.93 7.91
CA PRO A 91 -12.10 17.22 6.89
C PRO A 91 -10.70 16.78 7.39
N PRO A 92 -10.14 15.71 6.83
CA PRO A 92 -8.76 15.33 7.09
C PRO A 92 -7.78 16.42 6.61
N THR A 93 -6.75 16.67 7.40
CA THR A 93 -5.67 17.60 7.04
C THR A 93 -4.59 16.96 6.18
N ALA A 94 -4.62 15.63 6.08
CA ALA A 94 -3.76 14.84 5.20
C ALA A 94 -4.53 13.63 4.67
N LEU A 95 -4.21 13.17 3.46
CA LEU A 95 -4.72 11.94 2.87
C LEU A 95 -3.56 10.97 2.66
N PHE A 96 -3.73 9.73 3.14
CA PHE A 96 -2.88 8.61 2.78
C PHE A 96 -3.63 7.70 1.80
N CYS A 97 -3.03 7.49 0.63
CA CYS A 97 -3.58 6.71 -0.47
C CYS A 97 -2.86 5.38 -0.61
N SER A 98 -3.60 4.28 -0.59
CA SER A 98 -3.03 2.93 -0.54
C SER A 98 -2.38 2.44 -1.84
N ASN A 99 -2.46 3.20 -2.93
CA ASN A 99 -1.77 2.92 -4.20
C ASN A 99 -1.70 4.17 -5.08
N ASN A 100 -0.94 4.10 -6.17
CA ASN A 100 -0.73 5.21 -7.11
C ASN A 100 -2.03 5.76 -7.73
N ARG A 101 -3.01 4.90 -8.08
CA ARG A 101 -4.30 5.35 -8.64
C ARG A 101 -5.10 6.17 -7.63
N ASN A 102 -5.08 5.74 -6.38
CA ASN A 102 -5.73 6.49 -5.29
C ASN A 102 -5.01 7.81 -5.03
N THR A 103 -3.67 7.83 -5.10
CA THR A 103 -2.85 9.05 -4.96
C THR A 103 -3.18 10.06 -6.06
N ILE A 104 -3.24 9.62 -7.32
CA ILE A 104 -3.62 10.48 -8.45
C ILE A 104 -5.06 10.99 -8.29
N GLY A 105 -5.98 10.14 -7.84
CA GLY A 105 -7.38 10.52 -7.59
C GLY A 105 -7.52 11.57 -6.50
N ALA A 106 -6.84 11.38 -5.38
CA ALA A 106 -6.81 12.33 -4.27
C ALA A 106 -6.18 13.67 -4.69
N PHE A 107 -5.07 13.62 -5.42
CA PHE A 107 -4.44 14.81 -5.99
C PHE A 107 -5.44 15.66 -6.81
N ARG A 108 -6.21 15.01 -7.70
CA ARG A 108 -7.23 15.71 -8.51
C ARG A 108 -8.30 16.38 -7.66
N ALA A 109 -8.78 15.70 -6.62
CA ALA A 109 -9.77 16.24 -5.70
C ALA A 109 -9.22 17.42 -4.89
N ILE A 110 -8.01 17.30 -4.33
CA ILE A 110 -7.32 18.36 -3.58
C ILE A 110 -7.16 19.62 -4.47
N ARG A 111 -6.67 19.44 -5.70
CA ARG A 111 -6.50 20.55 -6.66
C ARG A 111 -7.82 21.21 -7.02
N ALA A 112 -8.86 20.43 -7.29
CA ALA A 112 -10.18 20.95 -7.64
C ALA A 112 -10.84 21.72 -6.49
N ALA A 113 -10.64 21.27 -5.25
CA ALA A 113 -11.17 21.93 -4.05
C ALA A 113 -10.31 23.11 -3.58
N GLY A 114 -9.08 23.28 -4.08
CA GLY A 114 -8.12 24.24 -3.53
C GLY A 114 -7.79 23.98 -2.05
N ALA A 115 -7.93 22.73 -1.61
CA ALA A 115 -7.80 22.36 -0.18
C ALA A 115 -6.33 22.32 0.24
N PRO A 116 -5.98 22.84 1.44
CA PRO A 116 -4.62 22.77 1.97
C PRO A 116 -4.32 21.41 2.63
N THR A 117 -4.68 20.32 1.93
CA THR A 117 -4.57 18.95 2.43
C THR A 117 -3.28 18.32 1.96
N ALA A 118 -2.45 17.82 2.89
CA ALA A 118 -1.23 17.10 2.56
C ALA A 118 -1.55 15.74 1.91
N LEU A 119 -0.66 15.27 1.04
CA LEU A 119 -0.84 14.03 0.31
C LEU A 119 0.33 13.07 0.56
N ALA A 120 -0.01 11.82 0.84
CA ALA A 120 0.95 10.73 0.89
C ALA A 120 0.39 9.50 0.19
N GLY A 121 1.27 8.64 -0.32
CA GLY A 121 0.89 7.50 -1.13
C GLY A 121 1.70 6.23 -0.88
N PHE A 122 1.27 5.19 -1.53
CA PHE A 122 2.00 3.94 -1.71
C PHE A 122 2.08 3.62 -3.21
N ASP A 123 3.09 2.88 -3.62
CA ASP A 123 3.43 2.60 -5.03
C ASP A 123 3.84 3.88 -5.78
N ASP A 124 5.14 4.06 -5.96
CA ASP A 124 5.70 5.17 -6.73
C ASP A 124 5.28 5.13 -8.20
N PHE A 125 5.28 6.28 -8.86
CA PHE A 125 4.85 6.41 -10.25
C PHE A 125 5.58 7.54 -10.97
N GLU A 126 5.75 7.36 -12.29
CA GLU A 126 6.61 8.18 -13.15
C GLU A 126 6.34 9.70 -13.09
N LEU A 127 5.10 10.12 -12.81
CA LEU A 127 4.71 11.54 -12.79
C LEU A 127 4.61 12.11 -11.36
N ALA A 128 5.13 11.43 -10.35
CA ALA A 128 5.02 11.89 -8.97
C ALA A 128 5.73 13.23 -8.72
N ASP A 129 6.86 13.44 -9.39
CA ASP A 129 7.69 14.65 -9.29
C ASP A 129 7.09 15.90 -9.93
N VAL A 130 6.16 15.74 -10.89
CA VAL A 130 5.55 16.88 -11.60
C VAL A 130 4.18 17.30 -11.04
N LEU A 131 3.70 16.69 -9.96
CA LEU A 131 2.41 17.07 -9.37
C LEU A 131 2.40 18.49 -8.77
N GLY A 132 3.57 19.05 -8.45
CA GLY A 132 3.70 20.43 -7.95
C GLY A 132 3.10 20.62 -6.56
N LEU A 133 3.14 19.58 -5.72
CA LEU A 133 2.81 19.62 -4.30
C LEU A 133 3.71 18.65 -3.52
N PRO A 134 3.96 18.90 -2.23
CA PRO A 134 4.72 17.97 -1.39
C PRO A 134 4.02 16.62 -1.31
N LEU A 135 4.75 15.56 -1.66
CA LEU A 135 4.23 14.20 -1.70
C LEU A 135 5.25 13.23 -1.08
N THR A 136 4.80 12.41 -0.14
CA THR A 136 5.58 11.32 0.44
C THR A 136 5.01 9.98 -0.03
N ILE A 137 5.84 9.12 -0.60
CA ILE A 137 5.42 7.81 -1.11
C ILE A 137 6.25 6.70 -0.46
N ALA A 138 5.61 5.61 -0.03
CA ALA A 138 6.28 4.35 0.20
C ALA A 138 6.50 3.66 -1.16
N ALA A 139 7.74 3.61 -1.58
CA ALA A 139 8.20 2.97 -2.81
C ALA A 139 8.88 1.62 -2.51
N TYR A 140 8.96 0.76 -3.49
CA TYR A 140 9.73 -0.49 -3.44
C TYR A 140 10.37 -0.76 -4.80
N ASP A 141 11.43 -1.56 -4.80
CA ASP A 141 12.10 -1.98 -6.03
C ASP A 141 11.32 -3.12 -6.71
N SER A 142 10.63 -2.80 -7.81
CA SER A 142 9.87 -3.78 -8.60
C SER A 142 10.77 -4.79 -9.32
N ASP A 143 12.01 -4.41 -9.67
CA ASP A 143 12.98 -5.30 -10.28
C ASP A 143 13.46 -6.34 -9.27
N GLU A 144 13.70 -5.92 -8.02
CA GLU A 144 14.07 -6.83 -6.94
C GLU A 144 12.91 -7.80 -6.63
N LEU A 145 11.67 -7.31 -6.63
CA LEU A 145 10.47 -8.15 -6.49
C LEU A 145 10.44 -9.24 -7.57
N GLY A 146 10.68 -8.85 -8.84
CA GLY A 146 10.72 -9.75 -9.98
C GLY A 146 11.87 -10.75 -9.90
N LYS A 147 13.09 -10.31 -9.56
CA LYS A 147 14.27 -11.16 -9.37
C LYS A 147 14.04 -12.21 -8.28
N GLU A 148 13.49 -11.79 -7.15
CA GLU A 148 13.23 -12.70 -6.03
C GLU A 148 12.16 -13.76 -6.39
N ALA A 149 11.11 -13.36 -7.12
CA ALA A 149 10.10 -14.28 -7.63
C ALA A 149 10.69 -15.29 -8.61
N GLY A 150 11.55 -14.84 -9.53
CA GLY A 150 12.27 -15.70 -10.47
C GLY A 150 13.19 -16.67 -9.73
N ARG A 151 13.95 -16.22 -8.75
CA ARG A 151 14.83 -17.05 -7.93
C ARG A 151 14.07 -18.17 -7.20
N LEU A 152 12.94 -17.87 -6.59
CA LEU A 152 12.10 -18.86 -5.92
C LEU A 152 11.53 -19.89 -6.91
N LEU A 153 11.08 -19.44 -8.07
CA LEU A 153 10.56 -20.33 -9.11
C LEU A 153 11.63 -21.30 -9.62
N VAL A 154 12.83 -20.80 -9.97
CA VAL A 154 13.94 -21.63 -10.46
C VAL A 154 14.38 -22.64 -9.39
N ALA A 155 14.49 -22.23 -8.13
CA ALA A 155 14.81 -23.13 -7.03
C ALA A 155 13.78 -24.27 -6.91
N ARG A 156 12.48 -23.93 -7.03
CA ARG A 156 11.39 -24.92 -6.93
C ARG A 156 11.39 -25.90 -8.10
N LEU A 157 11.70 -25.43 -9.31
CA LEU A 157 11.84 -26.29 -10.50
C LEU A 157 13.03 -27.25 -10.36
N GLY A 158 14.16 -26.78 -9.85
CA GLY A 158 15.35 -27.61 -9.59
C GLY A 158 15.09 -28.71 -8.57
N GLU A 159 14.38 -28.40 -7.46
CA GLU A 159 13.98 -29.40 -6.46
C GLU A 159 13.07 -30.48 -7.03
N ARG A 160 12.11 -30.09 -7.89
CA ARG A 160 11.22 -31.07 -8.55
C ARG A 160 11.97 -31.96 -9.55
N ALA A 161 12.93 -31.40 -10.28
CA ALA A 161 13.77 -32.17 -11.20
C ALA A 161 14.65 -33.16 -10.45
N ALA A 162 15.29 -32.74 -9.34
CA ALA A 162 16.13 -33.60 -8.49
C ALA A 162 15.33 -34.72 -7.82
N ALA A 163 14.04 -34.49 -7.51
CA ALA A 163 13.13 -35.49 -6.93
C ALA A 163 12.58 -36.50 -7.96
N GLY A 164 13.09 -36.50 -9.19
CA GLY A 164 12.71 -37.45 -10.24
C GLY A 164 11.34 -37.28 -10.86
N GLY A 165 10.70 -36.12 -10.72
CA GLY A 165 9.41 -35.79 -11.36
C GLY A 165 8.20 -36.59 -10.84
N GLY A 166 8.36 -37.42 -9.81
CA GLY A 166 7.31 -38.27 -9.26
C GLY A 166 6.23 -37.46 -8.52
N GLN A 167 4.95 -37.82 -8.75
CA GLN A 167 3.78 -37.18 -8.09
C GLN A 167 3.63 -37.49 -6.59
N GLY A 168 4.59 -38.20 -5.97
CA GLY A 168 4.46 -38.76 -4.61
C GLY A 168 5.31 -38.10 -3.52
N GLY A 169 6.10 -37.07 -3.81
CA GLY A 169 6.95 -36.40 -2.81
C GLY A 169 6.13 -35.52 -1.84
N THR A 170 6.56 -35.46 -0.57
CA THR A 170 6.01 -34.49 0.39
C THR A 170 6.25 -33.08 -0.17
N PRO A 171 5.20 -32.22 -0.30
CA PRO A 171 5.40 -30.86 -0.76
C PRO A 171 6.40 -30.14 0.14
N ALA A 172 7.45 -29.56 -0.42
CA ALA A 172 8.37 -28.73 0.33
C ALA A 172 7.61 -27.54 0.96
N ALA A 173 8.06 -27.09 2.13
CA ALA A 173 7.45 -25.95 2.81
C ALA A 173 7.41 -24.72 1.89
N ALA A 174 6.30 -23.96 1.97
CA ALA A 174 6.16 -22.71 1.24
C ALA A 174 7.20 -21.70 1.72
N ARG A 175 7.82 -21.01 0.78
CA ARG A 175 8.78 -19.94 1.04
C ARG A 175 8.08 -18.60 0.94
N ARG A 176 8.48 -17.68 1.79
CA ARG A 176 8.01 -16.30 1.76
C ARG A 176 9.21 -15.37 1.78
N ALA A 177 9.30 -14.51 0.78
CA ALA A 177 10.25 -13.41 0.75
C ALA A 177 9.48 -12.08 0.83
N VAL A 178 10.12 -11.07 1.43
CA VAL A 178 9.52 -9.74 1.58
C VAL A 178 10.52 -8.71 1.07
N VAL A 179 10.10 -7.91 0.10
CA VAL A 179 10.87 -6.78 -0.42
C VAL A 179 10.58 -5.55 0.44
N PRO A 180 11.61 -4.88 0.97
CA PRO A 180 11.42 -3.71 1.83
C PRO A 180 10.89 -2.51 1.04
N THR A 181 10.33 -1.55 1.78
CA THR A 181 9.93 -0.25 1.25
C THR A 181 10.88 0.84 1.70
N THR A 182 10.97 1.90 0.90
CA THR A 182 11.68 3.14 1.21
C THR A 182 10.72 4.32 1.07
N LEU A 183 10.95 5.41 1.82
CA LEU A 183 10.19 6.64 1.65
C LEU A 183 10.89 7.53 0.62
N VAL A 184 10.13 7.94 -0.39
CA VAL A 184 10.53 8.93 -1.40
C VAL A 184 9.73 10.20 -1.18
N HIS A 185 10.37 11.35 -1.32
CA HIS A 185 9.78 12.67 -1.13
C HIS A 185 9.91 13.48 -2.41
N TYR A 186 8.80 14.12 -2.81
CA TYR A 186 8.69 15.00 -3.96
C TYR A 186 8.19 16.37 -3.52
N GLY A 187 8.63 17.46 -4.19
CA GLY A 187 8.20 18.85 -3.96
C GLY A 187 9.12 19.69 -3.10
#